data_3541797eddd40f02fdfcd9cf04937cab
#
_entry.id   3541797eddd40f02fdfcd9cf04937cab
#
_cell.length_a   1.000
_cell.length_b   1.000
_cell.length_c   1.000
_cell.angle_alpha   90.00
_cell.angle_beta   90.00
_cell.angle_gamma   90.00
#
_symmetry.space_group_name_H-M   'P 1'
#
loop_
_entity.id
_entity.type
_entity.pdbx_description
1 polymer ?
#
loop_
_entity_poly.entity_id
_entity_poly.type
_entity_poly.pdbx_seq_one_letter_code
_entity_poly.pdbx_strand_id
1 'polypeptide(L)'
;VLIEPINSEAKKLENKKFIINKGLWSSKTKKRLYILDNRLGSSSMYEPNNINFDLHNIKEKKYSDYKVTRSIEVECDTLSSQLESINIRHLDYLKIDTQGAELEVLKGLGNYRPIFIKVEVHFFSMYRNVPSWHKLINHLYELNYVLIDWKTIGSHSTRIPAETDMIFIPNFNNEIGEELIKKNKKKFISLMLIFGQLKL
;
A
#
# COMPACT_ATOMS: atom_id res chain seq x y z
N VAL A 1 10.54 6.69 7.03
CA VAL A 1 10.04 5.60 7.88
C VAL A 1 9.78 4.38 7.00
N LEU A 2 10.20 3.22 7.45
CA LEU A 2 9.89 1.93 6.84
C LEU A 2 9.12 1.10 7.87
N ILE A 3 8.13 0.36 7.40
CA ILE A 3 7.29 -0.48 8.25
C ILE A 3 7.37 -1.90 7.69
N GLU A 4 7.83 -2.84 8.52
CA GLU A 4 8.08 -4.22 8.14
C GLU A 4 7.69 -5.17 9.28
N PRO A 5 6.62 -5.96 9.12
CA PRO A 5 6.14 -6.86 10.17
C PRO A 5 7.02 -8.10 10.37
N ILE A 6 7.79 -8.52 9.36
CA ILE A 6 8.65 -9.70 9.46
C ILE A 6 9.97 -9.32 10.14
N ASN A 7 10.18 -9.84 11.34
CA ASN A 7 11.32 -9.46 12.19
C ASN A 7 12.70 -9.67 11.50
N SER A 8 12.87 -10.76 10.76
CA SER A 8 14.12 -11.03 10.01
C SER A 8 14.35 -10.01 8.90
N GLU A 9 13.28 -9.52 8.25
CA GLU A 9 13.37 -8.51 7.20
C GLU A 9 13.58 -7.11 7.80
N ALA A 10 12.90 -6.79 8.91
CA ALA A 10 13.11 -5.54 9.63
C ALA A 10 14.58 -5.37 10.06
N LYS A 11 15.22 -6.44 10.55
CA LYS A 11 16.66 -6.41 10.91
C LYS A 11 17.58 -6.09 9.74
N LYS A 12 17.25 -6.49 8.52
CA LYS A 12 18.05 -6.13 7.32
C LYS A 12 18.01 -4.63 7.00
N LEU A 13 17.06 -3.90 7.58
CA LEU A 13 16.84 -2.48 7.37
C LEU A 13 17.45 -1.60 8.47
N GLU A 14 18.22 -2.15 9.41
CA GLU A 14 18.74 -1.47 10.61
C GLU A 14 19.57 -0.18 10.29
N ASN A 15 20.12 -0.08 9.09
CA ASN A 15 20.81 1.11 8.61
C ASN A 15 19.86 2.29 8.25
N LYS A 16 18.56 2.09 8.29
CA LYS A 16 17.54 3.14 8.02
C LYS A 16 17.18 3.87 9.32
N LYS A 17 16.89 5.16 9.19
CA LYS A 17 16.69 6.05 10.36
C LYS A 17 15.52 5.67 11.26
N PHE A 18 14.41 5.21 10.66
CA PHE A 18 13.21 4.81 11.39
C PHE A 18 12.64 3.53 10.80
N ILE A 19 12.60 2.49 11.59
CA ILE A 19 11.99 1.20 11.25
C ILE A 19 10.96 0.88 12.31
N ILE A 20 9.77 0.51 11.87
CA ILE A 20 8.68 0.05 12.73
C ILE A 20 8.45 -1.42 12.42
N ASN A 21 8.79 -2.30 13.38
CA ASN A 21 8.58 -3.74 13.24
C ASN A 21 7.19 -4.12 13.77
N LYS A 22 6.17 -3.72 13.04
CA LYS A 22 4.75 -4.07 13.29
C LYS A 22 4.01 -4.16 11.96
N GLY A 23 2.84 -4.80 12.00
CA GLY A 23 1.88 -4.70 10.92
C GLY A 23 1.08 -3.40 10.99
N LEU A 24 0.52 -2.98 9.87
CA LEU A 24 -0.44 -1.87 9.83
C LEU A 24 -1.86 -2.39 9.59
N TRP A 25 -2.81 -1.82 10.32
CA TRP A 25 -4.23 -2.11 10.18
C TRP A 25 -5.08 -0.90 10.52
N SER A 26 -6.39 -0.99 10.33
CA SER A 26 -7.36 0.07 10.67
C SER A 26 -7.52 0.31 12.18
N SER A 27 -7.04 -0.63 13.01
CA SER A 27 -7.09 -0.55 14.48
C SER A 27 -5.99 -1.40 15.09
N LYS A 28 -5.69 -1.19 16.36
CA LYS A 28 -4.78 -2.04 17.12
C LYS A 28 -5.37 -3.44 17.26
N THR A 29 -4.65 -4.43 16.75
CA THR A 29 -5.10 -5.83 16.70
C THR A 29 -3.92 -6.78 16.46
N LYS A 30 -4.20 -8.08 16.46
CA LYS A 30 -3.27 -9.11 16.00
C LYS A 30 -3.80 -9.73 14.71
N LYS A 31 -2.92 -9.98 13.78
CA LYS A 31 -3.24 -10.58 12.48
C LYS A 31 -2.31 -11.74 12.19
N ARG A 32 -2.84 -12.72 11.49
CA ARG A 32 -2.02 -13.78 10.90
C ARG A 32 -1.37 -13.23 9.63
N LEU A 33 -0.05 -13.36 9.53
CA LEU A 33 0.71 -13.06 8.32
C LEU A 33 1.08 -14.39 7.67
N TYR A 34 0.63 -14.60 6.44
CA TYR A 34 0.95 -15.75 5.60
C TYR A 34 2.25 -15.47 4.85
N ILE A 35 3.27 -16.27 5.11
CA ILE A 35 4.61 -16.05 4.57
C ILE A 35 4.85 -16.97 3.37
N LEU A 36 5.34 -16.37 2.31
CA LEU A 36 5.72 -17.02 1.07
C LEU A 36 7.25 -16.92 0.94
N ASP A 37 7.99 -17.86 1.52
CA ASP A 37 9.47 -17.79 1.57
C ASP A 37 10.10 -17.72 0.17
N ASN A 38 9.46 -18.28 -0.86
CA ASN A 38 9.92 -18.17 -2.25
C ASN A 38 9.64 -16.78 -2.86
N ARG A 39 8.74 -15.99 -2.25
CA ARG A 39 8.35 -14.65 -2.72
C ARG A 39 7.93 -13.77 -1.54
N LEU A 40 8.88 -13.47 -0.67
CA LEU A 40 8.61 -12.74 0.58
C LEU A 40 7.82 -11.43 0.39
N GLY A 41 8.11 -10.69 -0.68
CA GLY A 41 7.37 -9.46 -1.02
C GLY A 41 5.88 -9.66 -1.34
N SER A 42 5.42 -10.90 -1.52
CA SER A 42 4.00 -11.24 -1.71
C SER A 42 3.38 -11.86 -0.45
N SER A 43 4.09 -11.86 0.68
CA SER A 43 3.52 -12.25 1.97
C SER A 43 2.41 -11.27 2.38
N SER A 44 1.31 -11.80 2.94
CA SER A 44 0.11 -11.00 3.17
C SER A 44 -0.60 -11.38 4.47
N MET A 45 -1.36 -10.46 5.02
CA MET A 45 -2.32 -10.75 6.10
C MET A 45 -3.60 -11.42 5.59
N TYR A 46 -3.71 -11.61 4.28
CA TYR A 46 -4.76 -12.36 3.62
C TYR A 46 -4.19 -13.62 2.98
N GLU A 47 -4.94 -14.72 3.03
CA GLU A 47 -4.52 -15.98 2.44
C GLU A 47 -4.49 -15.89 0.90
N PRO A 48 -3.45 -16.39 0.21
CA PRO A 48 -3.42 -16.44 -1.25
C PRO A 48 -4.62 -17.16 -1.84
N ASN A 49 -5.17 -16.63 -2.92
CA ASN A 49 -6.33 -17.17 -3.62
C ASN A 49 -5.92 -17.94 -4.87
N ASN A 50 -5.61 -19.20 -4.73
CA ASN A 50 -5.09 -20.03 -5.81
C ASN A 50 -6.06 -20.18 -7.01
N ILE A 51 -7.38 -20.07 -6.80
CA ILE A 51 -8.37 -20.18 -7.88
C ILE A 51 -8.19 -19.09 -8.93
N ASN A 52 -7.84 -17.88 -8.51
CA ASN A 52 -7.67 -16.76 -9.44
C ASN A 52 -6.40 -16.88 -10.30
N PHE A 53 -5.40 -17.64 -9.84
CA PHE A 53 -4.21 -17.92 -10.64
C PHE A 53 -4.55 -18.76 -11.88
N ASP A 54 -5.49 -19.71 -11.78
CA ASP A 54 -5.94 -20.54 -12.91
C ASP A 54 -6.69 -19.70 -13.95
N LEU A 55 -7.58 -18.82 -13.50
CA LEU A 55 -8.36 -17.95 -14.38
C LEU A 55 -7.50 -16.99 -15.20
N HIS A 56 -6.31 -16.66 -14.71
CA HIS A 56 -5.40 -15.69 -15.35
C HIS A 56 -4.23 -16.34 -16.08
N ASN A 57 -4.28 -17.65 -16.36
CA ASN A 57 -3.22 -18.39 -17.08
C ASN A 57 -1.82 -18.15 -16.48
N ILE A 58 -1.72 -18.00 -15.16
CA ILE A 58 -0.44 -17.89 -14.48
C ILE A 58 0.25 -19.25 -14.56
N LYS A 59 1.37 -19.30 -15.25
CA LYS A 59 2.11 -20.55 -15.49
C LYS A 59 2.48 -21.23 -14.16
N GLU A 60 2.45 -22.57 -14.17
CA GLU A 60 2.66 -23.46 -13.02
C GLU A 60 3.88 -23.10 -12.11
N LYS A 61 4.97 -22.59 -12.70
CA LYS A 61 6.13 -22.08 -11.96
C LYS A 61 5.83 -20.90 -11.04
N LYS A 62 4.81 -20.09 -11.36
CA LYS A 62 4.38 -18.96 -10.51
C LYS A 62 3.44 -19.40 -9.40
N TYR A 63 2.81 -20.54 -9.52
CA TYR A 63 1.99 -21.15 -8.49
C TYR A 63 2.79 -21.53 -7.25
N SER A 64 3.97 -22.13 -7.45
CA SER A 64 4.85 -22.50 -6.34
C SER A 64 5.29 -21.28 -5.51
N ASP A 65 5.39 -20.11 -6.16
CA ASP A 65 5.84 -18.87 -5.53
C ASP A 65 4.79 -18.32 -4.55
N TYR A 66 3.51 -18.61 -4.79
CA TYR A 66 2.40 -18.19 -3.92
C TYR A 66 1.98 -19.25 -2.89
N LYS A 67 2.79 -20.30 -2.72
CA LYS A 67 2.56 -21.29 -1.69
C LYS A 67 2.92 -20.74 -0.31
N VAL A 68 1.95 -20.76 0.59
CA VAL A 68 2.20 -20.42 2.00
C VAL A 68 3.13 -21.47 2.59
N THR A 69 4.29 -21.06 3.05
CA THR A 69 5.30 -21.94 3.68
C THR A 69 5.13 -21.97 5.17
N ARG A 70 4.74 -20.88 5.77
CA ARG A 70 4.45 -20.73 7.20
C ARG A 70 3.56 -19.53 7.46
N SER A 71 3.02 -19.45 8.67
CA SER A 71 2.31 -18.26 9.13
C SER A 71 2.78 -17.86 10.51
N ILE A 72 2.77 -16.56 10.78
CA ILE A 72 3.09 -15.98 12.08
C ILE A 72 1.97 -15.06 12.53
N GLU A 73 1.81 -14.87 13.82
CA GLU A 73 0.98 -13.81 14.37
C GLU A 73 1.81 -12.54 14.47
N VAL A 74 1.29 -11.43 13.96
CA VAL A 74 1.92 -10.11 14.03
C VAL A 74 1.02 -9.13 14.75
N GLU A 75 1.62 -8.31 15.60
CA GLU A 75 0.94 -7.17 16.20
C GLU A 75 0.78 -6.07 15.16
N CYS A 76 -0.44 -5.58 15.03
CA CYS A 76 -0.80 -4.50 14.12
C CYS A 76 -1.29 -3.29 14.90
N ASP A 77 -1.06 -2.11 14.31
CA ASP A 77 -1.57 -0.86 14.83
C ASP A 77 -1.92 0.08 13.67
N THR A 78 -2.53 1.23 13.98
CA THR A 78 -2.82 2.23 12.95
C THR A 78 -1.55 2.95 12.50
N LEU A 79 -1.52 3.41 11.26
CA LEU A 79 -0.40 4.21 10.76
C LEU A 79 -0.24 5.49 11.58
N SER A 80 -1.35 6.15 11.95
CA SER A 80 -1.32 7.36 12.79
C SER A 80 -0.64 7.10 14.12
N SER A 81 -1.05 6.07 14.86
CA SER A 81 -0.45 5.72 16.16
C SER A 81 1.05 5.44 16.06
N GLN A 82 1.47 4.74 14.99
CA GLN A 82 2.89 4.43 14.79
C GLN A 82 3.72 5.68 14.46
N LEU A 83 3.21 6.59 13.64
CA LEU A 83 3.89 7.84 13.32
C LEU A 83 3.99 8.76 14.55
N GLU A 84 2.93 8.85 15.34
CA GLU A 84 2.90 9.62 16.61
C GLU A 84 3.90 9.09 17.62
N SER A 85 4.04 7.76 17.74
CA SER A 85 4.99 7.12 18.68
C SER A 85 6.46 7.47 18.42
N ILE A 86 6.78 7.87 17.21
CA ILE A 86 8.13 8.32 16.81
C ILE A 86 8.20 9.81 16.49
N ASN A 87 7.20 10.59 16.97
CA ASN A 87 7.12 12.04 16.81
C ASN A 87 7.11 12.55 15.36
N ILE A 88 6.63 11.76 14.40
CA ILE A 88 6.38 12.22 13.04
C ILE A 88 5.02 12.91 12.99
N ARG A 89 5.01 14.22 12.76
CA ARG A 89 3.78 15.04 12.74
C ARG A 89 3.24 15.28 11.33
N HIS A 90 4.05 15.12 10.32
CA HIS A 90 3.70 15.38 8.93
C HIS A 90 4.16 14.23 8.05
N LEU A 91 3.32 13.87 7.11
CA LEU A 91 3.58 12.83 6.12
C LEU A 91 3.41 13.44 4.73
N ASP A 92 4.51 13.62 4.00
CA ASP A 92 4.48 14.25 2.68
C ASP A 92 4.17 13.22 1.58
N TYR A 93 4.77 12.04 1.69
CA TYR A 93 4.63 10.93 0.74
C TYR A 93 4.32 9.62 1.48
N LEU A 94 3.34 8.89 0.97
CA LEU A 94 2.97 7.58 1.45
C LEU A 94 2.97 6.57 0.30
N LYS A 95 3.85 5.55 0.37
CA LYS A 95 3.74 4.34 -0.46
C LYS A 95 3.10 3.22 0.36
N ILE A 96 2.08 2.59 -0.19
CA ILE A 96 1.42 1.41 0.39
C ILE A 96 1.51 0.26 -0.61
N ASP A 97 2.04 -0.86 -0.12
CA ASP A 97 2.22 -2.09 -0.87
C ASP A 97 2.24 -3.22 0.17
N THR A 98 1.06 -3.65 0.55
CA THR A 98 0.83 -4.55 1.70
C THR A 98 0.12 -5.82 1.30
N GLN A 99 0.04 -6.04 -0.03
CA GLN A 99 -0.48 -7.26 -0.62
C GLN A 99 -1.92 -7.58 -0.16
N GLY A 100 -2.79 -6.56 -0.25
CA GLY A 100 -4.23 -6.67 0.03
C GLY A 100 -4.72 -5.91 1.26
N ALA A 101 -3.85 -5.44 2.16
CA ALA A 101 -4.24 -4.69 3.34
C ALA A 101 -4.24 -3.15 3.15
N GLU A 102 -4.10 -2.66 1.93
CA GLU A 102 -3.96 -1.23 1.58
C GLU A 102 -5.12 -0.39 2.12
N LEU A 103 -6.35 -0.87 1.97
CA LEU A 103 -7.54 -0.18 2.50
C LEU A 103 -7.52 -0.10 4.03
N GLU A 104 -7.07 -1.15 4.71
CA GLU A 104 -6.98 -1.14 6.16
C GLU A 104 -5.89 -0.18 6.67
N VAL A 105 -4.77 -0.08 5.94
CA VAL A 105 -3.72 0.93 6.22
C VAL A 105 -4.28 2.35 6.04
N LEU A 106 -5.01 2.61 4.96
CA LEU A 106 -5.63 3.92 4.69
C LEU A 106 -6.65 4.31 5.75
N LYS A 107 -7.48 3.38 6.21
CA LYS A 107 -8.40 3.62 7.34
C LYS A 107 -7.67 3.98 8.64
N GLY A 108 -6.45 3.46 8.83
CA GLY A 108 -5.57 3.75 9.95
C GLY A 108 -4.79 5.07 9.83
N LEU A 109 -5.03 5.88 8.79
CA LEU A 109 -4.29 7.11 8.51
C LEU A 109 -4.59 8.23 9.54
N GLY A 110 -5.73 8.19 10.21
CA GLY A 110 -6.13 9.21 11.18
C GLY A 110 -6.22 10.60 10.54
N ASN A 111 -5.57 11.58 11.16
CA ASN A 111 -5.55 12.97 10.70
C ASN A 111 -4.41 13.27 9.70
N TYR A 112 -3.56 12.30 9.39
CA TYR A 112 -2.51 12.52 8.40
C TYR A 112 -3.11 12.71 7.01
N ARG A 113 -2.58 13.67 6.29
CA ARG A 113 -2.98 13.98 4.91
C ARG A 113 -1.72 14.10 4.05
N PRO A 114 -1.17 12.98 3.55
CA PRO A 114 -0.04 13.02 2.62
C PRO A 114 -0.39 13.84 1.39
N ILE A 115 0.58 14.59 0.87
CA ILE A 115 0.37 15.35 -0.36
C ILE A 115 0.58 14.49 -1.63
N PHE A 116 1.05 13.26 -1.45
CA PHE A 116 1.23 12.30 -2.54
C PHE A 116 1.09 10.88 -1.98
N ILE A 117 0.18 10.10 -2.53
CA ILE A 117 -0.04 8.70 -2.16
C ILE A 117 0.20 7.83 -3.38
N LYS A 118 1.07 6.83 -3.23
CA LYS A 118 1.25 5.76 -4.20
C LYS A 118 0.79 4.46 -3.55
N VAL A 119 -0.15 3.76 -4.17
CA VAL A 119 -0.72 2.53 -3.63
C VAL A 119 -0.77 1.45 -4.69
N GLU A 120 -0.30 0.24 -4.35
CA GLU A 120 -0.49 -0.93 -5.18
C GLU A 120 -1.94 -1.43 -5.06
N VAL A 121 -2.54 -1.71 -6.19
CA VAL A 121 -3.95 -2.11 -6.28
C VAL A 121 -4.05 -3.38 -7.10
N HIS A 122 -4.72 -4.38 -6.55
CA HIS A 122 -5.04 -5.62 -7.26
C HIS A 122 -6.42 -5.53 -7.91
N PHE A 123 -6.49 -5.63 -9.22
CA PHE A 123 -7.78 -5.71 -9.93
C PHE A 123 -8.47 -7.06 -9.74
N PHE A 124 -7.67 -8.10 -9.53
CA PHE A 124 -8.14 -9.44 -9.21
C PHE A 124 -7.85 -9.76 -7.75
N SER A 125 -8.71 -10.54 -7.13
CA SER A 125 -8.52 -10.97 -5.75
C SER A 125 -7.40 -12.01 -5.64
N MET A 126 -6.15 -11.55 -5.70
CA MET A 126 -4.95 -12.39 -5.52
C MET A 126 -4.93 -13.08 -4.15
N TYR A 127 -5.64 -12.52 -3.20
CA TYR A 127 -5.81 -13.05 -1.86
C TYR A 127 -7.29 -13.19 -1.54
N ARG A 128 -7.65 -14.13 -0.65
CA ARG A 128 -9.03 -14.37 -0.22
C ARG A 128 -9.53 -13.25 0.68
N ASN A 129 -10.79 -12.88 0.51
CA ASN A 129 -11.49 -11.89 1.35
C ASN A 129 -10.86 -10.48 1.35
N VAL A 130 -10.00 -10.18 0.39
CA VAL A 130 -9.47 -8.82 0.19
C VAL A 130 -10.60 -7.89 -0.20
N PRO A 131 -10.67 -6.67 0.36
CA PRO A 131 -11.57 -5.66 -0.12
C PRO A 131 -11.34 -5.38 -1.61
N SER A 132 -12.42 -5.26 -2.38
CA SER A 132 -12.30 -4.96 -3.81
C SER A 132 -11.70 -3.57 -4.03
N TRP A 133 -10.90 -3.43 -5.09
CA TRP A 133 -10.14 -2.23 -5.42
C TRP A 133 -10.96 -0.93 -5.45
N HIS A 134 -12.22 -0.98 -5.91
CA HIS A 134 -13.08 0.19 -5.93
C HIS A 134 -13.39 0.75 -4.53
N LYS A 135 -13.42 -0.09 -3.47
CA LYS A 135 -13.61 0.38 -2.10
C LYS A 135 -12.41 1.22 -1.63
N LEU A 136 -11.22 0.87 -2.05
CA LEU A 136 -10.01 1.63 -1.76
C LEU A 136 -10.07 3.00 -2.44
N ILE A 137 -10.42 3.03 -3.74
CA ILE A 137 -10.55 4.28 -4.48
C ILE A 137 -11.63 5.17 -3.87
N ASN A 138 -12.82 4.62 -3.58
CA ASN A 138 -13.88 5.38 -2.94
C ASN A 138 -13.43 5.98 -1.60
N HIS A 139 -12.71 5.20 -0.78
CA HIS A 139 -12.20 5.69 0.49
C HIS A 139 -11.22 6.87 0.31
N LEU A 140 -10.34 6.82 -0.70
CA LEU A 140 -9.46 7.94 -1.02
C LEU A 140 -10.23 9.17 -1.53
N TYR A 141 -11.28 8.99 -2.33
CA TYR A 141 -12.16 10.08 -2.74
C TYR A 141 -12.86 10.73 -1.54
N GLU A 142 -13.36 9.94 -0.59
CA GLU A 142 -13.95 10.42 0.67
C GLU A 142 -12.95 11.23 1.51
N LEU A 143 -11.66 10.89 1.43
CA LEU A 143 -10.56 11.64 2.07
C LEU A 143 -10.09 12.85 1.25
N ASN A 144 -10.82 13.23 0.19
CA ASN A 144 -10.51 14.33 -0.73
C ASN A 144 -9.21 14.12 -1.55
N TYR A 145 -8.95 12.90 -2.00
CA TYR A 145 -7.90 12.61 -2.98
C TYR A 145 -8.48 12.33 -4.36
N VAL A 146 -7.69 12.57 -5.39
CA VAL A 146 -8.02 12.27 -6.79
C VAL A 146 -6.92 11.43 -7.41
N LEU A 147 -7.32 10.42 -8.19
CA LEU A 147 -6.41 9.60 -9.00
C LEU A 147 -5.88 10.44 -10.17
N ILE A 148 -4.57 10.48 -10.35
CA ILE A 148 -3.94 11.22 -11.45
C ILE A 148 -3.15 10.32 -12.40
N ASP A 149 -2.72 9.14 -11.95
CA ASP A 149 -1.95 8.23 -12.77
C ASP A 149 -2.03 6.80 -12.25
N TRP A 150 -1.80 5.84 -13.14
CA TRP A 150 -1.56 4.45 -12.78
C TRP A 150 -0.48 3.83 -13.66
N LYS A 151 0.32 2.95 -13.10
CA LYS A 151 1.33 2.19 -13.80
C LYS A 151 1.09 0.71 -13.63
N THR A 152 0.80 0.03 -14.72
CA THR A 152 0.66 -1.44 -14.73
C THR A 152 1.94 -2.11 -14.24
N ILE A 153 1.79 -3.08 -13.33
CA ILE A 153 2.86 -3.91 -12.81
C ILE A 153 2.72 -5.32 -13.42
N GLY A 154 3.83 -5.83 -13.89
CA GLY A 154 3.88 -7.16 -14.50
C GLY A 154 3.31 -7.22 -15.93
N SER A 155 3.63 -8.31 -16.61
CA SER A 155 3.10 -8.63 -17.93
C SER A 155 2.22 -9.87 -17.82
N HIS A 156 0.93 -9.69 -17.79
CA HIS A 156 -0.04 -10.76 -17.90
C HIS A 156 -0.65 -10.73 -19.31
N SER A 157 -0.98 -11.88 -19.85
CA SER A 157 -1.60 -12.04 -21.18
C SER A 157 -3.04 -11.51 -21.27
N THR A 158 -3.56 -10.97 -20.17
CA THR A 158 -4.92 -10.44 -20.09
C THR A 158 -4.97 -8.95 -20.40
N ARG A 159 -6.09 -8.49 -20.95
CA ARG A 159 -6.32 -7.07 -21.26
C ARG A 159 -6.40 -6.20 -19.98
N ILE A 160 -6.74 -6.79 -18.85
CA ILE A 160 -6.79 -6.10 -17.55
C ILE A 160 -5.55 -6.53 -16.77
N PRO A 161 -4.73 -5.59 -16.27
CA PRO A 161 -3.58 -5.92 -15.46
C PRO A 161 -4.02 -6.60 -14.16
N ALA A 162 -3.19 -7.50 -13.62
CA ALA A 162 -3.48 -8.12 -12.33
C ALA A 162 -3.34 -7.10 -11.19
N GLU A 163 -2.31 -6.28 -11.28
CA GLU A 163 -1.94 -5.28 -10.29
C GLU A 163 -1.44 -3.99 -10.95
N THR A 164 -1.58 -2.89 -10.29
CA THR A 164 -1.12 -1.57 -10.74
C THR A 164 -0.73 -0.69 -9.55
N ASP A 165 0.31 0.13 -9.75
CA ASP A 165 0.59 1.26 -8.87
C ASP A 165 -0.33 2.43 -9.26
N MET A 166 -1.19 2.88 -8.36
CA MET A 166 -2.03 4.07 -8.55
C MET A 166 -1.47 5.25 -7.77
N ILE A 167 -1.54 6.45 -8.36
CA ILE A 167 -1.05 7.69 -7.77
C ILE A 167 -2.21 8.62 -7.48
N PHE A 168 -2.29 9.07 -6.24
CA PHE A 168 -3.31 9.99 -5.75
C PHE A 168 -2.66 11.25 -5.18
N ILE A 169 -3.30 12.39 -5.43
CA ILE A 169 -2.97 13.69 -4.85
C ILE A 169 -4.22 14.30 -4.21
N PRO A 170 -4.08 15.34 -3.35
CA PRO A 170 -5.23 16.09 -2.85
C PRO A 170 -6.09 16.60 -4.01
N ASN A 171 -7.40 16.51 -3.88
CA ASN A 171 -8.32 16.88 -4.92
C ASN A 171 -8.34 18.41 -5.11
N PHE A 172 -7.64 18.88 -6.11
CA PHE A 172 -7.51 20.31 -6.45
C PHE A 172 -8.81 20.97 -6.97
N ASN A 173 -9.87 20.18 -7.17
CA ASN A 173 -11.19 20.68 -7.57
C ASN A 173 -12.08 21.04 -6.36
N ASN A 174 -11.58 20.95 -5.13
CA ASN A 174 -12.27 21.39 -3.93
C ASN A 174 -11.34 22.17 -3.01
N GLU A 175 -11.93 22.98 -2.14
CA GLU A 175 -11.20 23.88 -1.23
C GLU A 175 -10.21 23.15 -0.32
N ILE A 176 -10.59 21.97 0.23
CA ILE A 176 -9.76 21.21 1.16
C ILE A 176 -8.46 20.74 0.49
N GLY A 177 -8.57 20.15 -0.68
CA GLY A 177 -7.42 19.67 -1.42
C GLY A 177 -6.57 20.83 -1.97
N GLU A 178 -7.20 21.88 -2.46
CA GLU A 178 -6.52 23.09 -2.94
C GLU A 178 -5.70 23.76 -1.82
N GLU A 179 -6.27 23.92 -0.62
CA GLU A 179 -5.55 24.45 0.54
C GLU A 179 -4.35 23.59 0.93
N LEU A 180 -4.53 22.27 0.96
CA LEU A 180 -3.44 21.34 1.29
C LEU A 180 -2.28 21.47 0.30
N ILE A 181 -2.58 21.59 -1.00
CA ILE A 181 -1.57 21.82 -2.04
C ILE A 181 -0.90 23.18 -1.87
N LYS A 182 -1.67 24.26 -1.69
CA LYS A 182 -1.14 25.61 -1.51
C LYS A 182 -0.19 25.70 -0.32
N LYS A 183 -0.59 25.12 0.81
CA LYS A 183 0.22 25.07 2.05
C LYS A 183 1.55 24.33 1.86
N ASN A 184 1.58 23.34 0.97
CA ASN A 184 2.73 22.48 0.72
C ASN A 184 3.32 22.64 -0.69
N LYS A 185 3.11 23.76 -1.35
CA LYS A 185 3.38 23.97 -2.78
C LYS A 185 4.77 23.50 -3.23
N LYS A 186 5.83 23.84 -2.49
CA LYS A 186 7.21 23.45 -2.87
C LYS A 186 7.37 21.93 -2.84
N LYS A 187 6.90 21.27 -1.78
CA LYS A 187 6.97 19.81 -1.63
C LYS A 187 6.13 19.10 -2.68
N PHE A 188 4.92 19.62 -2.93
CA PHE A 188 4.03 19.11 -3.96
C PHE A 188 4.69 19.12 -5.35
N ILE A 189 5.24 20.26 -5.77
CA ILE A 189 5.95 20.38 -7.06
C ILE A 189 7.14 19.41 -7.10
N SER A 190 7.93 19.32 -6.02
CA SER A 190 9.06 18.40 -5.96
C SER A 190 8.63 16.93 -6.14
N LEU A 191 7.55 16.51 -5.48
CA LEU A 191 7.03 15.15 -5.62
C LEU A 191 6.48 14.90 -7.03
N MET A 192 5.73 15.85 -7.59
CA MET A 192 5.23 15.74 -8.97
C MET A 192 6.37 15.58 -9.98
N LEU A 193 7.49 16.29 -9.81
CA LEU A 193 8.70 16.15 -10.64
C LEU A 193 9.38 14.78 -10.45
N ILE A 194 9.59 14.37 -9.18
CA ILE A 194 10.24 13.09 -8.85
C ILE A 194 9.48 11.91 -9.45
N PHE A 195 8.15 11.96 -9.45
CA PHE A 195 7.29 10.89 -9.97
C PHE A 195 6.91 11.09 -11.45
N GLY A 196 7.50 12.07 -12.13
CA GLY A 196 7.29 12.31 -13.57
C GLY A 196 5.88 12.77 -13.93
N GLN A 197 5.16 13.37 -12.98
CA GLN A 197 3.78 13.85 -13.16
C GLN A 197 3.71 15.29 -13.71
N LEU A 198 4.85 16.01 -13.75
CA LEU A 198 5.00 17.27 -14.45
C LEU A 198 5.97 17.06 -15.61
N LYS A 199 5.54 17.43 -16.80
CA LYS A 199 6.45 17.59 -17.94
C LYS A 199 7.08 18.98 -17.83
N LEU A 200 8.41 19.02 -17.82
CA LEU A 200 9.18 20.25 -17.94
C LEU A 200 9.16 20.74 -19.37
#